data_26c6387c85195d9259c7400d6a1293b3
#
_entry.id   26c6387c85195d9259c7400d6a1293b3
#
_cell.length_a   1.000
_cell.length_b   1.000
_cell.length_c   1.000
_cell.angle_alpha   90.00
_cell.angle_beta   90.00
_cell.angle_gamma   90.00
#
_symmetry.space_group_name_H-M   'P 1'
#
loop_
_entity.id
_entity.type
_entity.pdbx_description
1 polymer ?
#
loop_
_entity_poly.entity_id
_entity_poly.type
_entity_poly.pdbx_seq_one_letter_code
_entity_poly.pdbx_strand_id
1 'polypeptide(L)'
;MISPEIIRSYFEELHIVINTDHDGDVVIVQGADSDFGHDVCIYVRVINNRLSYMAAAPGYAPEGDLYELANRNNCRRILPTAVVRGDTVYMECSFLLDEEVSKAYXVENCIKMVLHGIWQAFVQFEYPEE
;
A
#
# COMPACT_ATOMS: atom_id res chain seq x y z
N MET A 1 17.30 -8.18 11.82
CA MET A 1 15.87 -8.32 12.07
C MET A 1 15.17 -7.01 11.74
N ILE A 2 14.05 -7.11 11.07
CA ILE A 2 13.25 -5.94 10.73
C ILE A 2 12.51 -5.45 11.97
N SER A 3 12.49 -4.14 12.17
CA SER A 3 11.76 -3.52 13.26
C SER A 3 11.01 -2.30 12.75
N PRO A 4 10.01 -1.83 13.48
CA PRO A 4 9.34 -0.61 13.05
C PRO A 4 10.29 0.58 12.92
N GLU A 5 11.27 0.67 13.80
CA GLU A 5 12.21 1.79 13.75
C GLU A 5 13.09 1.74 12.51
N ILE A 6 13.50 0.54 12.11
CA ILE A 6 14.31 0.39 10.92
C ILE A 6 13.51 0.79 9.67
N ILE A 7 12.27 0.32 9.59
CA ILE A 7 11.43 0.66 8.44
C ILE A 7 11.16 2.17 8.39
N ARG A 8 10.89 2.76 9.56
CA ARG A 8 10.68 4.21 9.60
C ARG A 8 11.90 4.95 9.09
N SER A 9 13.11 4.49 9.47
CA SER A 9 14.32 5.15 9.01
C SER A 9 14.48 5.05 7.49
N TYR A 10 14.05 3.95 6.91
CA TYR A 10 14.14 3.80 5.46
C TYR A 10 13.19 4.77 4.75
N PHE A 11 11.98 4.95 5.28
CA PHE A 11 11.08 5.94 4.72
C PHE A 11 11.68 7.34 4.81
N GLU A 12 12.31 7.65 5.93
CA GLU A 12 12.93 8.97 6.09
C GLU A 12 14.05 9.19 5.11
N GLU A 13 14.87 8.17 4.89
CA GLU A 13 15.95 8.29 3.89
C GLU A 13 15.40 8.54 2.50
N LEU A 14 14.24 8.01 2.19
CA LEU A 14 13.60 8.20 0.89
C LEU A 14 12.83 9.51 0.80
N HIS A 15 12.87 10.31 1.87
CA HIS A 15 12.14 11.58 1.95
C HIS A 15 10.63 11.40 1.80
N ILE A 16 10.13 10.27 2.27
CA ILE A 16 8.68 10.03 2.30
C ILE A 16 8.16 10.58 3.62
N VAL A 17 7.16 11.45 3.53
CA VAL A 17 6.57 12.04 4.72
C VAL A 17 5.69 10.98 5.40
N ILE A 18 5.98 10.70 6.65
CA ILE A 18 5.23 9.69 7.38
C ILE A 18 4.59 10.33 8.61
N ASN A 19 3.48 9.75 9.01
CA ASN A 19 2.81 10.08 10.27
C ASN A 19 2.73 8.80 11.09
N THR A 20 2.46 8.95 12.38
CA THR A 20 2.31 7.81 13.26
C THR A 20 0.93 7.90 13.90
N ASP A 21 0.15 6.83 13.81
CA ASP A 21 -1.16 6.86 14.45
C ASP A 21 -1.01 6.52 15.93
N HIS A 22 -2.14 6.49 16.64
CA HIS A 22 -2.08 6.31 18.10
C HIS A 22 -1.65 4.90 18.50
N ASP A 23 -1.67 3.95 17.56
CA ASP A 23 -1.17 2.60 17.81
C ASP A 23 0.32 2.47 17.47
N GLY A 24 0.94 3.53 16.96
CA GLY A 24 2.34 3.47 16.60
C GLY A 24 2.62 3.02 15.18
N ASP A 25 1.59 2.75 14.41
CA ASP A 25 1.77 2.35 13.02
C ASP A 25 2.10 3.57 12.15
N VAL A 26 2.90 3.34 11.13
CA VAL A 26 3.23 4.39 10.18
C VAL A 26 2.08 4.58 9.20
N VAL A 27 1.76 5.84 8.93
CA VAL A 27 0.71 6.18 7.97
C VAL A 27 1.31 7.11 6.92
N ILE A 28 1.11 6.77 5.66
CA ILE A 28 1.54 7.57 4.53
C ILE A 28 0.31 8.00 3.76
N VAL A 29 0.23 9.29 3.41
CA VAL A 29 -0.90 9.81 2.64
C VAL A 29 -0.36 10.30 1.30
N GLN A 30 -0.89 9.77 0.21
CA GLN A 30 -0.54 10.19 -1.14
C GLN A 30 -1.69 10.94 -1.78
N GLY A 31 -1.37 11.90 -2.55
CA GLY A 31 -2.04 13.06 -2.95
C GLY A 31 -3.35 13.04 -3.70
N ALA A 32 -4.33 13.72 -3.14
CA ALA A 32 -5.61 13.95 -3.80
C ALA A 32 -5.52 14.98 -4.92
N ASP A 33 -4.40 15.67 -5.04
CA ASP A 33 -4.25 16.69 -6.08
C ASP A 33 -3.94 16.10 -7.45
N SER A 34 -3.86 14.79 -7.55
CA SER A 34 -3.70 14.11 -8.83
C SER A 34 -5.05 13.96 -9.53
N ASP A 35 -5.01 13.43 -10.74
CA ASP A 35 -6.25 13.19 -11.49
C ASP A 35 -7.16 12.16 -10.81
N PHE A 36 -6.59 11.31 -9.95
CA PHE A 36 -7.42 10.37 -9.20
C PHE A 36 -8.41 11.10 -8.28
N GLY A 37 -7.99 12.22 -7.69
CA GLY A 37 -8.90 13.05 -6.93
C GLY A 37 -9.18 12.61 -5.51
N HIS A 38 -8.48 11.59 -5.02
CA HIS A 38 -8.66 11.08 -3.66
C HIS A 38 -7.32 10.85 -3.04
N ASP A 39 -7.22 11.09 -1.73
CA ASP A 39 -6.04 10.66 -1.00
C ASP A 39 -6.03 9.13 -0.93
N VAL A 40 -4.83 8.57 -0.96
CA VAL A 40 -4.63 7.17 -0.65
C VAL A 40 -3.88 7.11 0.66
N CYS A 41 -4.50 6.51 1.66
CA CYS A 41 -3.93 6.40 3.00
C CYS A 41 -3.35 4.99 3.15
N ILE A 42 -2.05 4.91 3.39
CA ILE A 42 -1.35 3.63 3.43
C ILE A 42 -0.86 3.40 4.85
N TYR A 43 -1.33 2.32 5.46
CA TYR A 43 -0.96 1.94 6.82
C TYR A 43 0.11 0.87 6.74
N VAL A 44 1.21 1.10 7.43
CA VAL A 44 2.37 0.21 7.39
C VAL A 44 2.61 -0.32 8.79
N ARG A 45 2.71 -1.64 8.90
CA ARG A 45 2.91 -2.28 10.20
C ARG A 45 3.99 -3.33 10.08
N VAL A 46 4.82 -3.42 11.13
CA VAL A 46 5.88 -4.44 11.20
C VAL A 46 5.64 -5.26 12.46
N ILE A 47 5.37 -6.55 12.27
CA ILE A 47 5.18 -7.48 13.38
C ILE A 47 5.86 -8.79 13.02
N ASN A 48 6.77 -9.26 13.88
CA ASN A 48 7.39 -10.57 13.72
C ASN A 48 8.03 -10.76 12.34
N ASN A 49 8.83 -9.77 11.93
CA ASN A 49 9.51 -9.77 10.63
C ASN A 49 8.57 -9.73 9.44
N ARG A 50 7.31 -9.43 9.66
CA ARG A 50 6.37 -9.24 8.56
C ARG A 50 6.12 -7.75 8.37
N LEU A 51 6.38 -7.27 7.19
CA LEU A 51 6.10 -5.90 6.78
C LEU A 51 4.80 -5.91 6.00
N SER A 52 3.77 -5.27 6.53
CA SER A 52 2.42 -5.33 5.97
C SER A 52 1.94 -3.95 5.58
N TYR A 53 1.25 -3.89 4.46
CA TYR A 53 0.63 -2.67 3.97
C TYR A 53 -0.86 -2.89 3.82
N MET A 54 -1.65 -1.90 4.26
CA MET A 54 -3.08 -1.86 3.98
C MET A 54 -3.42 -0.44 3.59
N ALA A 55 -4.04 -0.28 2.45
CA ALA A 55 -4.32 1.05 1.93
C ALA A 55 -5.79 1.21 1.59
N ALA A 56 -6.30 2.41 1.82
CA ALA A 56 -7.66 2.77 1.48
C ALA A 56 -7.66 4.18 0.90
N ALA A 57 -8.69 4.47 0.11
CA ALA A 57 -8.86 5.81 -0.45
C ALA A 57 -10.17 6.38 0.10
N PRO A 58 -10.11 7.14 1.21
CA PRO A 58 -11.34 7.63 1.83
C PRO A 58 -12.17 8.45 0.87
N GLY A 59 -13.46 8.19 0.86
CA GLY A 59 -14.38 8.90 0.00
C GLY A 59 -14.46 8.38 -1.42
N TYR A 60 -13.59 7.44 -1.79
CA TYR A 60 -13.60 6.86 -3.12
C TYR A 60 -14.72 5.82 -3.23
N ALA A 61 -15.62 6.03 -4.17
CA ALA A 61 -16.74 5.13 -4.38
C ALA A 61 -16.74 4.73 -5.85
N PRO A 62 -16.07 3.64 -6.19
CA PRO A 62 -16.00 3.23 -7.60
C PRO A 62 -17.37 2.90 -8.13
N GLU A 63 -17.59 3.21 -9.39
CA GLU A 63 -18.79 2.77 -10.08
C GLU A 63 -18.63 1.32 -10.48
N GLY A 64 -19.72 0.58 -10.42
CA GLY A 64 -19.70 -0.80 -10.79
C GLY A 64 -19.61 -1.73 -9.59
N ASP A 65 -19.51 -2.98 -9.87
CA ASP A 65 -19.52 -4.04 -8.85
C ASP A 65 -18.13 -4.14 -8.24
N LEU A 66 -18.02 -3.87 -6.95
CA LEU A 66 -16.73 -3.90 -6.27
C LEU A 66 -16.06 -5.26 -6.37
N TYR A 67 -16.83 -6.34 -6.27
CA TYR A 67 -16.23 -7.67 -6.32
C TYR A 67 -15.66 -7.98 -7.70
N GLU A 68 -16.35 -7.56 -8.75
CA GLU A 68 -15.82 -7.73 -10.10
C GLU A 68 -14.57 -6.91 -10.30
N LEU A 69 -14.56 -5.67 -9.84
CA LEU A 69 -13.40 -4.80 -9.99
C LEU A 69 -12.21 -5.36 -9.21
N ALA A 70 -12.46 -5.83 -8.00
CA ALA A 70 -11.39 -6.41 -7.19
C ALA A 70 -10.84 -7.68 -7.85
N ASN A 71 -11.71 -8.52 -8.36
CA ASN A 71 -11.25 -9.72 -9.05
C ASN A 71 -10.40 -9.36 -10.26
N ARG A 72 -10.80 -8.35 -11.00
CA ARG A 72 -10.03 -7.92 -12.16
C ARG A 72 -8.65 -7.43 -11.76
N ASN A 73 -8.57 -6.63 -10.69
CA ASN A 73 -7.28 -6.20 -10.18
C ASN A 73 -6.42 -7.40 -9.82
N ASN A 74 -7.00 -8.37 -9.13
CA ASN A 74 -6.23 -9.50 -8.61
C ASN A 74 -5.80 -10.46 -9.71
N CYS A 75 -6.51 -10.48 -10.82
CA CYS A 75 -6.09 -11.27 -11.96
C CYS A 75 -4.97 -10.61 -12.75
N ARG A 76 -4.85 -9.29 -12.67
CA ARG A 76 -3.86 -8.55 -13.42
C ARG A 76 -2.58 -8.30 -12.65
N ARG A 77 -2.63 -8.36 -11.33
CA ARG A 77 -1.49 -7.99 -10.48
C ARG A 77 -1.18 -9.07 -9.48
N ILE A 78 0.09 -9.24 -9.20
CA ILE A 78 0.49 -10.05 -8.07
C ILE A 78 0.36 -9.21 -6.79
N LEU A 79 0.79 -7.95 -6.82
CA LEU A 79 0.72 -7.04 -5.69
C LEU A 79 0.23 -5.68 -6.17
N PRO A 80 -0.60 -5.01 -5.39
CA PRO A 80 -1.29 -5.47 -4.19
C PRO A 80 -2.55 -6.26 -4.51
N THR A 81 -3.11 -6.89 -3.49
CA THR A 81 -4.38 -7.59 -3.60
C THR A 81 -5.52 -6.67 -3.19
N ALA A 82 -6.55 -6.62 -4.01
CA ALA A 82 -7.75 -5.84 -3.67
C ALA A 82 -8.67 -6.70 -2.82
N VAL A 83 -9.08 -6.14 -1.67
CA VAL A 83 -9.95 -6.83 -0.71
C VAL A 83 -11.15 -5.94 -0.47
N VAL A 84 -12.35 -6.52 -0.60
CA VAL A 84 -13.58 -5.76 -0.39
C VAL A 84 -14.15 -6.10 0.97
N ARG A 85 -14.38 -5.07 1.78
CA ARG A 85 -15.05 -5.22 3.06
C ARG A 85 -16.21 -4.23 3.09
N GLY A 86 -17.43 -4.74 3.11
CA GLY A 86 -18.60 -3.89 3.00
C GLY A 86 -18.62 -3.21 1.65
N ASP A 87 -18.65 -1.90 1.65
CA ASP A 87 -18.65 -1.12 0.42
C ASP A 87 -17.30 -0.42 0.16
N THR A 88 -16.24 -0.91 0.79
CA THR A 88 -14.93 -0.28 0.69
C THR A 88 -13.94 -1.27 0.11
N VAL A 89 -13.08 -0.79 -0.78
CA VAL A 89 -11.98 -1.59 -1.28
C VAL A 89 -10.68 -1.17 -0.60
N TYR A 90 -9.91 -2.18 -0.18
CA TYR A 90 -8.59 -2.00 0.39
C TYR A 90 -7.57 -2.66 -0.51
N MET A 91 -6.38 -2.09 -0.57
CA MET A 91 -5.26 -2.73 -1.27
C MET A 91 -4.28 -3.19 -0.22
N GLU A 92 -3.92 -4.47 -0.26
CA GLU A 92 -3.13 -5.08 0.81
C GLU A 92 -2.00 -5.90 0.23
N CYS A 93 -0.88 -5.91 0.92
CA CYS A 93 0.19 -6.86 0.66
C CYS A 93 1.09 -6.95 1.87
N SER A 94 1.86 -8.03 1.95
CA SER A 94 2.80 -8.18 3.04
C SER A 94 3.99 -9.01 2.59
N PHE A 95 5.08 -8.84 3.31
CA PHE A 95 6.35 -9.51 3.06
C PHE A 95 6.90 -10.08 4.35
N LEU A 96 7.37 -11.31 4.30
CA LEU A 96 8.08 -11.89 5.43
C LEU A 96 9.57 -11.67 5.18
N LEU A 97 10.19 -10.85 6.04
CA LEU A 97 11.56 -10.40 5.83
C LEU A 97 12.43 -10.95 6.94
N ASP A 98 13.29 -11.90 6.61
CA ASP A 98 14.20 -12.46 7.60
C ASP A 98 15.50 -11.67 7.64
N GLU A 99 16.44 -12.14 8.43
CA GLU A 99 17.67 -11.40 8.67
C GLU A 99 18.56 -11.32 7.46
N GLU A 100 18.36 -12.18 6.48
CA GLU A 100 19.21 -12.20 5.31
C GLU A 100 18.76 -11.28 4.21
N VAL A 101 17.60 -10.65 4.37
CA VAL A 101 17.09 -9.73 3.35
C VAL A 101 17.91 -8.43 3.43
N SER A 102 18.46 -8.03 2.30
CA SER A 102 19.30 -6.85 2.25
C SER A 102 18.48 -5.57 2.36
N LYS A 103 19.15 -4.51 2.82
CA LYS A 103 18.51 -3.21 2.82
C LYS A 103 18.10 -2.80 1.41
N ALA A 104 18.95 -3.05 0.42
CA ALA A 104 18.62 -2.68 -0.95
C ALA A 104 17.32 -3.33 -1.40
N TYR A 105 17.15 -4.60 -1.07
CA TYR A 105 15.91 -5.26 -1.42
C TYR A 105 14.70 -4.65 -0.71
N UNK A 106 14.69 -4.28 0.43
CA UNK A 106 13.85 -3.77 1.10
C UNK A 106 13.37 -2.69 0.58
N VAL A 107 14.29 -1.79 0.41
CA VAL A 107 13.95 -0.46 -0.07
C VAL A 107 13.38 -0.52 -1.48
N GLU A 108 14.03 -1.20 -2.41
CA GLU A 108 13.59 -1.15 -3.79
C GLU A 108 12.32 -1.95 -4.03
N ASN A 109 12.21 -3.12 -3.44
CA ASN A 109 11.13 -4.02 -3.79
C ASN A 109 10.00 -4.03 -2.76
N CYS A 110 10.30 -3.78 -1.50
CA CYS A 110 9.27 -3.87 -0.47
C CYS A 110 8.78 -2.50 -0.03
N ILE A 111 9.39 -1.42 -0.53
CA ILE A 111 8.90 -0.07 -0.24
C ILE A 111 8.58 0.67 -1.53
N LYS A 112 9.59 0.96 -2.36
CA LYS A 112 9.34 1.84 -3.50
C LYS A 112 8.36 1.21 -4.49
N MET A 113 8.59 -0.04 -4.86
CA MET A 113 7.69 -0.70 -5.81
C MET A 113 6.30 -0.89 -5.22
N VAL A 114 6.22 -1.15 -3.92
CA VAL A 114 4.93 -1.38 -3.28
C VAL A 114 4.12 -0.09 -3.23
N LEU A 115 4.73 1.03 -2.83
CA LEU A 115 3.99 2.28 -2.78
C LEU A 115 3.51 2.68 -4.17
N HIS A 116 4.37 2.52 -5.18
CA HIS A 116 3.95 2.79 -6.55
C HIS A 116 2.82 1.87 -6.99
N GLY A 117 2.94 0.59 -6.68
CA GLY A 117 1.93 -0.39 -7.07
C GLY A 117 0.59 -0.14 -6.42
N ILE A 118 0.59 0.26 -5.14
CA ILE A 118 -0.66 0.57 -4.45
C ILE A 118 -1.33 1.77 -5.12
N TRP A 119 -0.57 2.81 -5.40
CA TRP A 119 -1.12 3.99 -6.08
C TRP A 119 -1.71 3.61 -7.43
N GLN A 120 -0.94 2.86 -8.23
CA GLN A 120 -1.42 2.45 -9.55
C GLN A 120 -2.67 1.59 -9.46
N ALA A 121 -2.74 0.73 -8.45
CA ALA A 121 -3.90 -0.14 -8.31
C ALA A 121 -5.17 0.66 -8.07
N PHE A 122 -5.09 1.73 -7.27
CA PHE A 122 -6.26 2.59 -7.08
C PHE A 122 -6.59 3.38 -8.34
N VAL A 123 -5.57 3.96 -8.97
CA VAL A 123 -5.80 4.79 -10.15
C VAL A 123 -6.44 3.98 -11.27
N GLN A 124 -6.02 2.73 -11.42
CA GLN A 124 -6.48 1.88 -12.51
C GLN A 124 -7.60 0.93 -12.10
N PHE A 125 -8.16 1.13 -10.90
CA PHE A 125 -9.13 0.16 -10.38
C PHE A 125 -10.36 0.04 -11.28
N GLU A 126 -10.91 1.18 -11.68
CA GLU A 126 -12.08 1.19 -12.54
C GLU A 126 -11.72 1.16 -14.02
N TYR A 127 -10.58 1.72 -14.40
CA TYR A 127 -10.21 1.93 -15.80
C TYR A 127 -8.84 1.36 -16.06
N PRO A 128 -8.71 0.05 -16.06
CA PRO A 128 -7.39 -0.55 -16.23
C PRO A 128 -6.85 -0.28 -17.63
N GLU A 129 -5.55 0.02 -17.68
CA GLU A 129 -4.87 0.15 -18.96
C GLU A 129 -4.58 -1.23 -19.51
N GLU A 130 -4.62 -1.34 -20.82
CA GLU A 130 -4.36 -2.61 -21.47
C GLU A 130 -2.92 -2.82 -21.82
#